data_0d40a0ab60829be17a3009f97393832b
#
_entry.id   0d40a0ab60829be17a3009f97393832b
#
_cell.length_a   1.000
_cell.length_b   1.000
_cell.length_c   1.000
_cell.angle_alpha   90.00
_cell.angle_beta   90.00
_cell.angle_gamma   90.00
#
_symmetry.space_group_name_H-M   'P 1'
#
loop_
_entity.id
_entity.type
_entity.pdbx_description
1 polymer ?
#
loop_
_entity_poly.entity_id
_entity_poly.type
_entity_poly.pdbx_seq_one_letter_code
_entity_poly.pdbx_strand_id
1 'polypeptide(L)'
;MKKMTKKQMYLYGLPGLATLFTFTMFTTYGLYFFTDVVGLSGSFAGFIMTIGTVWDAITDPLVGMISDARDPQKGRRRPFLIAFAIPFGIVTWLLFTSWNFVETTQKIYFIVVAILFYTFQTLIDIPYTSLSGEVTNDYDTRSRLATIRTFWAIVGVALGSGIMAYTSFLAPFVGSIKNAWSICFAIFGFICTISILIGWKVSKGYENQEVIIKEKVTFKDLLNGPLRNKAFLHLTAAFIFAILAQAVFLGVLVYYLTYNLQLNNMQVSMVNIIMWIVALFWVFPINKWSIKYSKAKAWCISMGIWFV
;
A
#
# COMPACT_ATOMS: atom_id res chain seq x y z
N MET A 1 12.25 -26.63 6.55
CA MET A 1 11.26 -25.57 6.88
C MET A 1 9.87 -26.15 7.11
N LYS A 2 9.15 -25.67 8.11
CA LYS A 2 7.76 -26.05 8.40
C LYS A 2 6.83 -25.54 7.30
N LYS A 3 6.00 -26.41 6.70
CA LYS A 3 5.04 -25.97 5.68
C LYS A 3 3.84 -25.28 6.32
N MET A 4 3.44 -24.11 5.78
CA MET A 4 2.22 -23.42 6.20
C MET A 4 0.97 -24.16 5.72
N THR A 5 -0.04 -24.27 6.58
CA THR A 5 -1.38 -24.71 6.20
C THR A 5 -2.06 -23.62 5.35
N LYS A 6 -3.10 -24.00 4.56
CA LYS A 6 -3.88 -23.01 3.79
C LYS A 6 -4.38 -21.85 4.67
N LYS A 7 -4.95 -22.16 5.84
CA LYS A 7 -5.42 -21.15 6.78
C LYS A 7 -4.30 -20.18 7.22
N GLN A 8 -3.12 -20.71 7.51
CA GLN A 8 -1.96 -19.88 7.89
C GLN A 8 -1.48 -19.00 6.75
N MET A 9 -1.52 -19.47 5.48
CA MET A 9 -1.18 -18.65 4.32
C MET A 9 -2.16 -17.46 4.18
N TYR A 10 -3.47 -17.67 4.36
CA TYR A 10 -4.44 -16.58 4.32
C TYR A 10 -4.25 -15.57 5.44
N LEU A 11 -4.00 -16.03 6.67
CA LEU A 11 -3.71 -15.14 7.80
C LEU A 11 -2.37 -14.42 7.66
N TYR A 12 -1.36 -15.07 7.08
CA TYR A 12 -0.08 -14.44 6.74
C TYR A 12 -0.22 -13.34 5.69
N GLY A 13 -1.14 -13.49 4.75
CA GLY A 13 -1.40 -12.49 3.70
C GLY A 13 -2.16 -11.25 4.16
N LEU A 14 -2.83 -11.28 5.33
CA LEU A 14 -3.65 -10.18 5.85
C LEU A 14 -2.96 -8.80 5.90
N PRO A 15 -1.67 -8.65 6.25
CA PRO A 15 -1.00 -7.34 6.18
C PRO A 15 -1.03 -6.69 4.80
N GLY A 16 -1.19 -7.46 3.71
CA GLY A 16 -1.42 -6.92 2.37
C GLY A 16 -2.66 -6.03 2.29
N LEU A 17 -3.68 -6.30 3.12
CA LEU A 17 -4.84 -5.41 3.27
C LEU A 17 -4.40 -4.03 3.78
N ALA A 18 -3.52 -3.96 4.76
CA ALA A 18 -3.10 -2.68 5.34
C ALA A 18 -2.21 -1.89 4.38
N THR A 19 -1.16 -2.51 3.81
CA THR A 19 -0.12 -1.80 3.08
C THR A 19 -0.61 -1.23 1.75
N LEU A 20 -1.25 -2.03 0.90
CA LEU A 20 -1.75 -1.54 -0.38
C LEU A 20 -3.02 -0.69 -0.23
N PHE A 21 -3.89 -1.03 0.73
CA PHE A 21 -5.10 -0.25 1.02
C PHE A 21 -4.77 1.20 1.33
N THR A 22 -3.91 1.45 2.32
CA THR A 22 -3.59 2.81 2.77
C THR A 22 -2.91 3.64 1.69
N PHE A 23 -1.97 3.03 0.95
CA PHE A 23 -1.33 3.67 -0.18
C PHE A 23 -2.33 4.04 -1.27
N THR A 24 -3.22 3.12 -1.66
CA THR A 24 -4.23 3.38 -2.69
C THR A 24 -5.25 4.41 -2.23
N MET A 25 -5.67 4.37 -0.95
CA MET A 25 -6.58 5.38 -0.42
C MET A 25 -5.96 6.78 -0.45
N PHE A 26 -4.69 6.89 -0.09
CA PHE A 26 -3.99 8.17 -0.17
C PHE A 26 -3.84 8.66 -1.62
N THR A 27 -3.46 7.78 -2.54
CA THR A 27 -3.29 8.14 -3.96
C THR A 27 -4.62 8.51 -4.62
N THR A 28 -5.72 7.82 -4.31
CA THR A 28 -7.02 8.03 -4.94
C THR A 28 -7.79 9.19 -4.31
N TYR A 29 -7.83 9.25 -3.00
CA TYR A 29 -8.69 10.18 -2.27
C TYR A 29 -7.94 11.29 -1.53
N GLY A 30 -6.60 11.22 -1.42
CA GLY A 30 -5.82 12.20 -0.68
C GLY A 30 -5.95 13.60 -1.26
N LEU A 31 -5.84 13.75 -2.59
CA LEU A 31 -5.99 15.04 -3.23
C LEU A 31 -7.39 15.63 -2.96
N TYR A 32 -8.44 14.84 -3.19
CA TYR A 32 -9.83 15.24 -2.91
C TYR A 32 -10.04 15.61 -1.44
N PHE A 33 -9.51 14.81 -0.51
CA PHE A 33 -9.61 15.12 0.91
C PHE A 33 -8.96 16.46 1.26
N PHE A 34 -7.76 16.71 0.77
CA PHE A 34 -7.05 17.97 1.08
C PHE A 34 -7.74 19.20 0.47
N THR A 35 -8.27 19.10 -0.76
CA THR A 35 -8.90 20.23 -1.46
C THR A 35 -10.36 20.43 -1.06
N ASP A 36 -11.18 19.39 -1.17
CA ASP A 36 -12.63 19.51 -1.09
C ASP A 36 -13.16 19.34 0.34
N VAL A 37 -12.49 18.54 1.17
CA VAL A 37 -12.91 18.30 2.55
C VAL A 37 -12.20 19.27 3.50
N VAL A 38 -10.89 19.43 3.36
CA VAL A 38 -10.10 20.28 4.24
C VAL A 38 -10.13 21.75 3.79
N GLY A 39 -10.13 22.00 2.46
CA GLY A 39 -10.14 23.34 1.87
C GLY A 39 -8.74 23.92 1.61
N LEU A 40 -7.71 23.08 1.47
CA LEU A 40 -6.37 23.51 1.08
C LEU A 40 -6.31 23.78 -0.44
N SER A 41 -5.39 24.64 -0.87
CA SER A 41 -5.16 24.87 -2.29
C SER A 41 -4.66 23.60 -2.99
N GLY A 42 -5.08 23.38 -4.26
CA GLY A 42 -4.66 22.21 -5.04
C GLY A 42 -3.15 22.12 -5.20
N SER A 43 -2.46 23.26 -5.33
CA SER A 43 -0.98 23.30 -5.40
C SER A 43 -0.34 22.78 -4.11
N PHE A 44 -0.89 23.14 -2.95
CA PHE A 44 -0.37 22.66 -1.68
C PHE A 44 -0.70 21.20 -1.43
N ALA A 45 -1.89 20.74 -1.81
CA ALA A 45 -2.27 19.34 -1.76
C ALA A 45 -1.34 18.48 -2.64
N GLY A 46 -1.05 18.91 -3.87
CA GLY A 46 -0.07 18.27 -4.75
C GLY A 46 1.34 18.26 -4.15
N PHE A 47 1.75 19.32 -3.46
CA PHE A 47 3.04 19.39 -2.76
C PHE A 47 3.13 18.33 -1.65
N ILE A 48 2.09 18.18 -0.80
CA ILE A 48 2.05 17.13 0.24
C ILE A 48 2.23 15.74 -0.37
N MET A 49 1.54 15.44 -1.47
CA MET A 49 1.63 14.13 -2.13
C MET A 49 3.02 13.91 -2.73
N THR A 50 3.62 14.95 -3.32
CA THR A 50 4.95 14.87 -3.93
C THR A 50 6.04 14.68 -2.88
N ILE A 51 6.03 15.46 -1.79
CA ILE A 51 7.05 15.33 -0.73
C ILE A 51 7.03 13.96 -0.07
N GLY A 52 5.83 13.40 0.12
CA GLY A 52 5.66 12.05 0.63
C GLY A 52 6.29 11.00 -0.30
N THR A 53 6.01 11.08 -1.61
CA THR A 53 6.58 10.15 -2.61
C THR A 53 8.11 10.26 -2.70
N VAL A 54 8.66 11.47 -2.64
CA VAL A 54 10.12 11.67 -2.62
C VAL A 54 10.74 11.10 -1.34
N TRP A 55 10.07 11.27 -0.20
CA TRP A 55 10.50 10.71 1.07
C TRP A 55 10.51 9.19 1.05
N ASP A 56 9.48 8.57 0.48
CA ASP A 56 9.38 7.12 0.29
C ASP A 56 10.55 6.57 -0.53
N ALA A 57 10.87 7.20 -1.65
CA ALA A 57 11.99 6.81 -2.50
C ALA A 57 13.35 6.84 -1.76
N ILE A 58 13.51 7.70 -0.75
CA ILE A 58 14.70 7.77 0.09
C ILE A 58 14.69 6.70 1.18
N THR A 59 13.54 6.53 1.82
CA THR A 59 13.41 5.65 2.99
C THR A 59 13.36 4.17 2.63
N ASP A 60 12.82 3.80 1.48
CA ASP A 60 12.73 2.41 1.03
C ASP A 60 14.08 1.67 1.03
N PRO A 61 15.14 2.17 0.37
CA PRO A 61 16.45 1.54 0.41
C PRO A 61 17.06 1.52 1.82
N LEU A 62 16.84 2.58 2.61
CA LEU A 62 17.37 2.68 3.97
C LEU A 62 16.74 1.63 4.89
N VAL A 63 15.42 1.49 4.87
CA VAL A 63 14.70 0.49 5.66
C VAL A 63 15.07 -0.93 5.18
N GLY A 64 15.23 -1.13 3.87
CA GLY A 64 15.74 -2.40 3.32
C GLY A 64 17.08 -2.77 3.94
N MET A 65 18.06 -1.86 3.93
CA MET A 65 19.37 -2.09 4.53
C MET A 65 19.31 -2.34 6.04
N ILE A 66 18.54 -1.52 6.77
CA ILE A 66 18.37 -1.65 8.23
C ILE A 66 17.72 -2.99 8.58
N SER A 67 16.68 -3.38 7.87
CA SER A 67 15.99 -4.65 8.12
C SER A 67 16.85 -5.86 7.80
N ASP A 68 17.69 -5.76 6.76
CA ASP A 68 18.61 -6.83 6.33
C ASP A 68 19.84 -6.96 7.24
N ALA A 69 20.26 -5.88 7.89
CA ALA A 69 21.42 -5.88 8.80
C ALA A 69 21.13 -6.49 10.17
N ARG A 70 19.83 -6.74 10.52
CA ARG A 70 19.47 -7.30 11.83
C ARG A 70 19.84 -8.78 11.95
N ASP A 71 20.11 -9.18 13.20
CA ASP A 71 20.44 -10.54 13.55
C ASP A 71 19.31 -11.53 13.24
N PRO A 72 19.53 -12.56 12.41
CA PRO A 72 18.52 -13.56 12.08
C PRO A 72 17.98 -14.33 13.30
N GLN A 73 18.80 -14.56 14.33
CA GLN A 73 18.41 -15.30 15.54
C GLN A 73 17.36 -14.55 16.37
N LYS A 74 17.35 -13.21 16.32
CA LYS A 74 16.39 -12.34 17.00
C LYS A 74 15.15 -12.03 16.16
N GLY A 75 15.04 -12.65 14.99
CA GLY A 75 14.01 -12.33 13.98
C GLY A 75 14.36 -11.04 13.22
N ARG A 76 14.79 -11.19 11.96
CA ARG A 76 15.30 -10.06 11.16
C ARG A 76 14.22 -9.02 10.86
N ARG A 77 13.04 -9.45 10.46
CA ARG A 77 11.99 -8.60 9.87
C ARG A 77 10.72 -8.49 10.71
N ARG A 78 10.35 -9.54 11.44
CA ARG A 78 9.16 -9.57 12.30
C ARG A 78 9.09 -8.45 13.36
N PRO A 79 10.19 -8.05 14.03
CA PRO A 79 10.14 -6.97 15.02
C PRO A 79 9.63 -5.65 14.47
N PHE A 80 9.80 -5.39 13.15
CA PHE A 80 9.25 -4.20 12.49
C PHE A 80 7.72 -4.23 12.49
N LEU A 81 7.12 -5.37 12.17
CA LEU A 81 5.67 -5.51 12.12
C LEU A 81 5.02 -5.20 13.47
N ILE A 82 5.55 -5.75 14.56
CA ILE A 82 4.97 -5.48 15.88
C ILE A 82 5.27 -4.07 16.38
N ALA A 83 6.47 -3.54 16.15
CA ALA A 83 6.87 -2.23 16.64
C ALA A 83 6.08 -1.10 15.96
N PHE A 84 5.79 -1.25 14.66
CA PHE A 84 5.21 -0.17 13.86
C PHE A 84 3.74 -0.38 13.49
N ALA A 85 3.10 -1.52 13.84
CA ALA A 85 1.69 -1.76 13.56
C ALA A 85 0.77 -0.68 14.15
N ILE A 86 0.94 -0.36 15.43
CA ILE A 86 0.11 0.64 16.13
C ILE A 86 0.42 2.06 15.64
N PRO A 87 1.69 2.53 15.58
CA PRO A 87 2.03 3.81 15.00
C PRO A 87 1.47 4.01 13.59
N PHE A 88 1.55 2.99 12.73
CA PHE A 88 1.03 3.04 11.38
C PHE A 88 -0.50 3.23 11.32
N GLY A 89 -1.25 2.49 12.15
CA GLY A 89 -2.70 2.67 12.25
C GLY A 89 -3.09 4.06 12.73
N ILE A 90 -2.36 4.60 13.72
CA ILE A 90 -2.58 5.96 14.23
C ILE A 90 -2.30 7.00 13.15
N VAL A 91 -1.18 6.90 12.44
CA VAL A 91 -0.83 7.87 11.40
C VAL A 91 -1.76 7.79 10.20
N THR A 92 -2.26 6.59 9.86
CA THR A 92 -3.31 6.41 8.84
C THR A 92 -4.59 7.17 9.22
N TRP A 93 -4.99 7.12 10.47
CA TRP A 93 -6.09 7.92 10.99
C TRP A 93 -5.80 9.42 10.94
N LEU A 94 -4.65 9.86 11.44
CA LEU A 94 -4.26 11.27 11.48
C LEU A 94 -4.18 11.89 10.08
N LEU A 95 -3.74 11.14 9.07
CA LEU A 95 -3.60 11.62 7.69
C LEU A 95 -4.93 12.11 7.10
N PHE A 96 -6.04 11.51 7.51
CA PHE A 96 -7.39 11.87 7.07
C PHE A 96 -8.22 12.52 8.19
N THR A 97 -7.53 13.15 9.13
CA THR A 97 -8.16 13.92 10.22
C THR A 97 -7.79 15.40 10.08
N SER A 98 -8.81 16.24 10.00
CA SER A 98 -8.63 17.70 9.97
C SER A 98 -9.04 18.28 11.30
N TRP A 99 -8.12 18.98 11.92
CA TRP A 99 -8.37 19.73 13.14
C TRP A 99 -8.72 21.18 12.80
N ASN A 100 -9.38 21.89 13.71
CA ASN A 100 -9.71 23.31 13.55
C ASN A 100 -8.47 24.21 13.83
N PHE A 101 -7.38 23.93 13.12
CA PHE A 101 -6.14 24.73 13.22
C PHE A 101 -6.20 25.93 12.29
N VAL A 102 -5.42 26.96 12.61
CA VAL A 102 -5.11 28.06 11.69
C VAL A 102 -4.41 27.48 10.46
N GLU A 103 -4.63 28.05 9.28
CA GLU A 103 -4.17 27.53 7.98
C GLU A 103 -2.69 27.14 7.97
N THR A 104 -1.80 27.96 8.53
CA THR A 104 -0.37 27.67 8.58
C THR A 104 -0.07 26.43 9.41
N THR A 105 -0.68 26.30 10.59
CA THR A 105 -0.52 25.13 11.47
C THR A 105 -1.07 23.88 10.81
N GLN A 106 -2.19 23.99 10.10
CA GLN A 106 -2.81 22.89 9.37
C GLN A 106 -1.92 22.41 8.22
N LYS A 107 -1.26 23.31 7.50
CA LYS A 107 -0.29 22.98 6.46
C LYS A 107 0.90 22.21 7.02
N ILE A 108 1.48 22.69 8.12
CA ILE A 108 2.61 22.03 8.79
C ILE A 108 2.18 20.64 9.30
N TYR A 109 1.01 20.54 9.91
CA TYR A 109 0.44 19.28 10.38
C TYR A 109 0.38 18.23 9.27
N PHE A 110 -0.18 18.55 8.12
CA PHE A 110 -0.30 17.58 7.03
C PHE A 110 1.04 17.20 6.40
N ILE A 111 2.01 18.10 6.33
CA ILE A 111 3.38 17.77 5.89
C ILE A 111 4.00 16.75 6.85
N VAL A 112 3.95 17.01 8.16
CA VAL A 112 4.53 16.12 9.17
C VAL A 112 3.85 14.76 9.16
N VAL A 113 2.52 14.74 9.13
CA VAL A 113 1.75 13.49 9.14
C VAL A 113 1.97 12.69 7.85
N ALA A 114 2.09 13.34 6.69
CA ALA A 114 2.41 12.65 5.43
C ALA A 114 3.81 12.00 5.47
N ILE A 115 4.82 12.71 5.97
CA ILE A 115 6.17 12.17 6.15
C ILE A 115 6.15 10.97 7.12
N LEU A 116 5.45 11.07 8.24
CA LEU A 116 5.30 9.97 9.20
C LEU A 116 4.55 8.78 8.58
N PHE A 117 3.50 9.05 7.79
CA PHE A 117 2.74 8.01 7.10
C PHE A 117 3.64 7.20 6.17
N TYR A 118 4.38 7.84 5.28
CA TYR A 118 5.30 7.16 4.38
C TYR A 118 6.40 6.43 5.16
N THR A 119 6.95 7.04 6.21
CA THR A 119 7.95 6.39 7.07
C THR A 119 7.43 5.07 7.67
N PHE A 120 6.25 5.09 8.28
CA PHE A 120 5.69 3.87 8.88
C PHE A 120 5.17 2.88 7.83
N GLN A 121 4.70 3.37 6.68
CA GLN A 121 4.36 2.54 5.53
C GLN A 121 5.57 1.71 5.10
N THR A 122 6.71 2.35 4.85
CA THR A 122 7.97 1.72 4.46
C THR A 122 8.49 0.76 5.53
N LEU A 123 8.44 1.16 6.82
CA LEU A 123 8.88 0.32 7.96
C LEU A 123 8.05 -0.96 8.13
N ILE A 124 6.86 -1.04 7.54
CA ILE A 124 6.02 -2.23 7.54
C ILE A 124 6.14 -2.96 6.19
N ASP A 125 5.95 -2.27 5.06
CA ASP A 125 5.81 -2.94 3.76
C ASP A 125 7.12 -3.59 3.31
N ILE A 126 8.27 -2.93 3.45
CA ILE A 126 9.57 -3.48 3.03
C ILE A 126 9.94 -4.74 3.80
N PRO A 127 9.93 -4.76 5.17
CA PRO A 127 10.20 -5.98 5.91
C PRO A 127 9.16 -7.08 5.67
N TYR A 128 7.88 -6.73 5.55
CA TYR A 128 6.82 -7.71 5.29
C TYR A 128 6.94 -8.36 3.91
N THR A 129 7.19 -7.57 2.88
CA THR A 129 7.38 -8.06 1.51
C THR A 129 8.59 -8.99 1.42
N SER A 130 9.69 -8.59 2.05
CA SER A 130 10.93 -9.36 2.10
C SER A 130 10.81 -10.64 2.95
N LEU A 131 9.97 -10.64 3.99
CA LEU A 131 9.70 -11.80 4.84
C LEU A 131 9.12 -12.98 4.05
N SER A 132 8.35 -12.71 2.98
CA SER A 132 7.80 -13.75 2.11
C SER A 132 8.88 -14.64 1.49
N GLY A 133 10.07 -14.09 1.22
CA GLY A 133 11.23 -14.81 0.72
C GLY A 133 11.92 -15.69 1.77
N GLU A 134 11.75 -15.38 3.06
CA GLU A 134 12.31 -16.17 4.16
C GLU A 134 11.41 -17.32 4.58
N VAL A 135 10.09 -17.16 4.42
CA VAL A 135 9.08 -18.14 4.85
C VAL A 135 9.10 -19.42 4.02
N THR A 136 9.52 -19.35 2.77
CA THR A 136 9.57 -20.53 1.89
C THR A 136 10.60 -20.38 0.77
N ASN A 137 11.32 -21.47 0.48
CA ASN A 137 12.21 -21.56 -0.68
C ASN A 137 11.49 -22.12 -1.91
N ASP A 138 10.27 -22.67 -1.73
CA ASP A 138 9.48 -23.21 -2.83
C ASP A 138 8.83 -22.09 -3.65
N TYR A 139 9.11 -22.07 -4.95
CA TYR A 139 8.66 -21.05 -5.88
C TYR A 139 7.13 -20.95 -5.97
N ASP A 140 6.45 -22.11 -5.99
CA ASP A 140 4.99 -22.16 -6.11
C ASP A 140 4.31 -21.67 -4.85
N THR A 141 4.83 -22.04 -3.68
CA THR A 141 4.34 -21.54 -2.38
C THR A 141 4.55 -20.03 -2.26
N ARG A 142 5.70 -19.52 -2.73
CA ARG A 142 5.95 -18.06 -2.75
C ARG A 142 4.97 -17.32 -3.66
N SER A 143 4.68 -17.88 -4.83
CA SER A 143 3.68 -17.31 -5.75
C SER A 143 2.29 -17.31 -5.13
N ARG A 144 1.89 -18.39 -4.43
CA ARG A 144 0.61 -18.46 -3.71
C ARG A 144 0.52 -17.44 -2.58
N LEU A 145 1.58 -17.25 -1.79
CA LEU A 145 1.62 -16.22 -0.74
C LEU A 145 1.47 -14.82 -1.31
N ALA A 146 2.15 -14.52 -2.43
CA ALA A 146 1.99 -13.25 -3.12
C ALA A 146 0.55 -13.04 -3.62
N THR A 147 -0.07 -14.08 -4.21
CA THR A 147 -1.47 -14.04 -4.66
C THR A 147 -2.44 -13.78 -3.52
N ILE A 148 -2.27 -14.45 -2.38
CA ILE A 148 -3.12 -14.25 -1.20
C ILE A 148 -2.93 -12.85 -0.62
N ARG A 149 -1.70 -12.32 -0.61
CA ARG A 149 -1.42 -10.93 -0.22
C ARG A 149 -2.16 -9.95 -1.11
N THR A 150 -2.09 -10.14 -2.44
CA THR A 150 -2.80 -9.30 -3.41
C THR A 150 -4.32 -9.41 -3.25
N PHE A 151 -4.84 -10.60 -2.98
CA PHE A 151 -6.26 -10.79 -2.68
C PHE A 151 -6.72 -9.92 -1.51
N TRP A 152 -6.02 -9.99 -0.38
CA TRP A 152 -6.35 -9.17 0.79
C TRP A 152 -6.17 -7.66 0.53
N ALA A 153 -5.16 -7.30 -0.24
CA ALA A 153 -4.94 -5.94 -0.68
C ALA A 153 -6.14 -5.38 -1.46
N ILE A 154 -6.64 -6.11 -2.44
CA ILE A 154 -7.81 -5.71 -3.23
C ILE A 154 -9.07 -5.67 -2.37
N VAL A 155 -9.26 -6.63 -1.45
CA VAL A 155 -10.39 -6.59 -0.49
C VAL A 155 -10.33 -5.30 0.34
N GLY A 156 -9.16 -4.92 0.85
CA GLY A 156 -8.99 -3.68 1.60
C GLY A 156 -9.35 -2.45 0.77
N VAL A 157 -8.83 -2.37 -0.46
CA VAL A 157 -9.09 -1.23 -1.36
C VAL A 157 -10.57 -1.17 -1.76
N ALA A 158 -11.22 -2.31 -2.04
CA ALA A 158 -12.64 -2.36 -2.36
C ALA A 158 -13.51 -1.84 -1.19
N LEU A 159 -13.19 -2.23 0.05
CA LEU A 159 -13.85 -1.72 1.25
C LEU A 159 -13.64 -0.20 1.42
N GLY A 160 -12.41 0.27 1.24
CA GLY A 160 -12.10 1.70 1.35
C GLY A 160 -12.69 2.55 0.25
N SER A 161 -12.93 1.98 -0.94
CA SER A 161 -13.54 2.70 -2.06
C SER A 161 -14.96 3.19 -1.80
N GLY A 162 -15.62 2.67 -0.75
CA GLY A 162 -16.89 3.19 -0.25
C GLY A 162 -16.78 4.46 0.60
N ILE A 163 -15.59 5.04 0.80
CA ILE A 163 -15.35 6.13 1.75
C ILE A 163 -16.29 7.33 1.54
N MET A 164 -16.55 7.74 0.31
CA MET A 164 -17.43 8.88 0.03
C MET A 164 -18.88 8.59 0.43
N ALA A 165 -19.36 7.36 0.24
CA ALA A 165 -20.68 6.93 0.69
C ALA A 165 -20.73 6.84 2.23
N TYR A 166 -19.73 6.23 2.86
CA TYR A 166 -19.67 6.09 4.32
C TYR A 166 -19.64 7.45 5.02
N THR A 167 -18.82 8.36 4.52
CA THR A 167 -18.70 9.70 5.10
C THR A 167 -19.95 10.54 4.87
N SER A 168 -20.58 10.45 3.71
CA SER A 168 -21.86 11.12 3.44
C SER A 168 -22.99 10.59 4.32
N PHE A 169 -23.03 9.29 4.57
CA PHE A 169 -23.98 8.68 5.49
C PHE A 169 -23.73 9.08 6.95
N LEU A 170 -22.47 9.11 7.37
CA LEU A 170 -22.08 9.37 8.75
C LEU A 170 -22.11 10.86 9.13
N ALA A 171 -21.86 11.76 8.18
CA ALA A 171 -21.73 13.21 8.43
C ALA A 171 -22.90 13.84 9.21
N PRO A 172 -24.19 13.51 8.93
CA PRO A 172 -25.30 14.05 9.70
C PRO A 172 -25.30 13.66 11.19
N PHE A 173 -24.75 12.50 11.53
CA PHE A 173 -24.70 11.99 12.91
C PHE A 173 -23.51 12.54 13.70
N VAL A 174 -22.42 12.93 13.03
CA VAL A 174 -21.17 13.40 13.68
C VAL A 174 -20.93 14.89 13.50
N GLY A 175 -21.87 15.60 12.92
CA GLY A 175 -21.91 17.06 12.80
C GLY A 175 -21.07 17.65 11.67
N SER A 176 -20.20 16.90 11.00
CA SER A 176 -19.45 17.39 9.83
C SER A 176 -18.86 16.26 8.98
N ILE A 177 -18.61 16.59 7.72
CA ILE A 177 -17.92 15.68 6.79
C ILE A 177 -16.48 15.40 7.24
N LYS A 178 -15.79 16.39 7.83
CA LYS A 178 -14.42 16.23 8.37
C LYS A 178 -14.36 15.21 9.49
N ASN A 179 -15.33 15.25 10.42
CA ASN A 179 -15.45 14.26 11.49
C ASN A 179 -15.77 12.86 10.96
N ALA A 180 -16.64 12.77 9.94
CA ALA A 180 -16.97 11.51 9.30
C ALA A 180 -15.73 10.86 8.65
N TRP A 181 -14.89 11.63 7.94
CA TRP A 181 -13.61 11.15 7.41
C TRP A 181 -12.70 10.65 8.52
N SER A 182 -12.51 11.42 9.58
CA SER A 182 -11.68 11.04 10.72
C SER A 182 -12.13 9.72 11.35
N ILE A 183 -13.43 9.55 11.59
CA ILE A 183 -13.96 8.32 12.20
C ILE A 183 -13.78 7.11 11.28
N CYS A 184 -14.08 7.25 9.98
CA CYS A 184 -13.87 6.18 9.02
C CYS A 184 -12.40 5.73 8.98
N PHE A 185 -11.46 6.68 8.95
CA PHE A 185 -10.04 6.35 8.93
C PHE A 185 -9.51 5.89 10.29
N ALA A 186 -10.13 6.24 11.41
CA ALA A 186 -9.85 5.61 12.70
C ALA A 186 -10.19 4.12 12.69
N ILE A 187 -11.36 3.76 12.15
CA ILE A 187 -11.78 2.36 12.00
C ILE A 187 -10.84 1.62 11.04
N PHE A 188 -10.51 2.20 9.89
CA PHE A 188 -9.57 1.60 8.95
C PHE A 188 -8.17 1.45 9.52
N GLY A 189 -7.65 2.44 10.24
CA GLY A 189 -6.36 2.37 10.94
C GLY A 189 -6.32 1.24 11.97
N PHE A 190 -7.42 1.05 12.69
CA PHE A 190 -7.57 -0.07 13.63
C PHE A 190 -7.57 -1.43 12.91
N ILE A 191 -8.32 -1.57 11.81
CA ILE A 191 -8.33 -2.79 10.98
C ILE A 191 -6.93 -3.08 10.43
N CYS A 192 -6.21 -2.06 9.93
CA CYS A 192 -4.83 -2.18 9.46
C CYS A 192 -3.90 -2.69 10.57
N THR A 193 -3.98 -2.10 11.75
CA THR A 193 -3.19 -2.53 12.93
C THR A 193 -3.43 -4.01 13.25
N ILE A 194 -4.69 -4.43 13.34
CA ILE A 194 -5.02 -5.83 13.64
C ILE A 194 -4.51 -6.76 12.55
N SER A 195 -4.66 -6.40 11.27
CA SER A 195 -4.21 -7.21 10.14
C SER A 195 -2.69 -7.46 10.19
N ILE A 196 -1.91 -6.42 10.51
CA ILE A 196 -0.46 -6.50 10.65
C ILE A 196 -0.07 -7.38 11.85
N LEU A 197 -0.73 -7.21 13.00
CA LEU A 197 -0.47 -8.00 14.20
C LEU A 197 -0.79 -9.49 14.01
N ILE A 198 -1.85 -9.82 13.26
CA ILE A 198 -2.17 -11.20 12.89
C ILE A 198 -1.06 -11.79 12.00
N GLY A 199 -0.63 -11.06 10.97
CA GLY A 199 0.47 -11.49 10.10
C GLY A 199 1.77 -11.70 10.87
N TRP A 200 2.10 -10.80 11.79
CA TRP A 200 3.24 -10.95 12.70
C TRP A 200 3.13 -12.23 13.56
N LYS A 201 1.97 -12.49 14.14
CA LYS A 201 1.77 -13.69 14.98
C LYS A 201 1.91 -14.97 14.18
N VAL A 202 1.34 -15.02 12.98
CA VAL A 202 1.33 -16.21 12.13
C VAL A 202 2.70 -16.50 11.53
N SER A 203 3.51 -15.47 11.26
CA SER A 203 4.85 -15.64 10.71
C SER A 203 5.85 -16.27 11.69
N LYS A 204 5.50 -16.39 12.99
CA LYS A 204 6.37 -16.97 14.01
C LYS A 204 6.76 -18.42 13.71
N GLY A 205 8.06 -18.69 13.66
CA GLY A 205 8.62 -20.02 13.44
C GLY A 205 8.68 -20.47 11.98
N TYR A 206 8.44 -19.53 11.04
CA TYR A 206 8.64 -19.74 9.60
C TYR A 206 9.83 -18.94 9.04
N GLU A 207 10.48 -18.15 9.88
CA GLU A 207 11.67 -17.38 9.49
C GLU A 207 12.86 -18.30 9.25
N ASN A 208 13.60 -18.04 8.18
CA ASN A 208 14.87 -18.71 7.96
C ASN A 208 15.92 -18.10 8.89
N GLN A 209 16.41 -18.91 9.85
CA GLN A 209 17.42 -18.51 10.81
C GLN A 209 18.86 -18.74 10.29
N GLU A 210 19.03 -19.23 9.06
CA GLU A 210 20.34 -19.40 8.48
C GLU A 210 21.04 -18.04 8.34
N VAL A 211 22.20 -17.94 8.93
CA VAL A 211 23.08 -16.79 8.80
C VAL A 211 23.66 -16.81 7.38
N ILE A 212 23.00 -16.12 6.44
CA ILE A 212 23.62 -15.84 5.17
C ILE A 212 24.67 -14.75 5.46
N ILE A 213 25.94 -15.12 5.44
CA ILE A 213 27.06 -14.15 5.48
C ILE A 213 26.92 -13.31 4.20
N LYS A 214 26.20 -12.18 4.31
CA LYS A 214 26.14 -11.22 3.21
C LYS A 214 27.46 -10.43 3.23
N GLU A 215 28.17 -10.40 2.11
CA GLU A 215 29.19 -9.39 1.89
C GLU A 215 28.59 -8.00 2.17
N LYS A 216 29.38 -7.12 2.78
CA LYS A 216 28.95 -5.74 3.05
C LYS A 216 28.73 -5.04 1.72
N VAL A 217 27.47 -5.03 1.27
CA VAL A 217 27.08 -4.33 0.04
C VAL A 217 27.09 -2.83 0.35
N THR A 218 27.96 -2.11 -0.32
CA THR A 218 28.01 -0.64 -0.22
C THR A 218 26.85 -0.03 -1.00
N PHE A 219 26.32 1.12 -0.58
CA PHE A 219 25.26 1.84 -1.31
C PHE A 219 25.62 2.07 -2.80
N LYS A 220 26.91 2.27 -3.09
CA LYS A 220 27.44 2.38 -4.46
C LYS A 220 27.28 1.09 -5.28
N ASP A 221 27.40 -0.08 -4.64
CA ASP A 221 27.24 -1.38 -5.30
C ASP A 221 25.76 -1.67 -5.57
N LEU A 222 24.85 -1.22 -4.68
CA LEU A 222 23.39 -1.29 -4.88
C LEU A 222 22.93 -0.50 -6.11
N LEU A 223 23.56 0.64 -6.39
CA LEU A 223 23.25 1.46 -7.55
C LEU A 223 23.93 0.94 -8.83
N ASN A 224 25.21 0.61 -8.77
CA ASN A 224 26.00 0.25 -9.95
C ASN A 224 25.62 -1.11 -10.54
N GLY A 225 25.25 -2.09 -9.72
CA GLY A 225 24.89 -3.43 -10.19
C GLY A 225 23.67 -3.42 -11.12
N PRO A 226 22.50 -2.94 -10.63
CA PRO A 226 21.28 -2.86 -11.43
C PRO A 226 21.39 -1.94 -12.65
N LEU A 227 22.05 -0.78 -12.51
CA LEU A 227 22.18 0.20 -13.61
C LEU A 227 23.05 -0.30 -14.78
N ARG A 228 23.89 -1.32 -14.59
CA ARG A 228 24.64 -1.97 -15.67
C ARG A 228 23.85 -3.04 -16.41
N ASN A 229 22.74 -3.51 -15.85
CA ASN A 229 21.92 -4.56 -16.46
C ASN A 229 20.86 -3.96 -17.40
N LYS A 230 21.05 -4.06 -18.71
CA LYS A 230 20.13 -3.53 -19.72
C LYS A 230 18.69 -4.10 -19.58
N ALA A 231 18.55 -5.40 -19.29
CA ALA A 231 17.24 -6.01 -19.11
C ALA A 231 16.51 -5.42 -17.90
N PHE A 232 17.23 -5.19 -16.80
CA PHE A 232 16.71 -4.49 -15.62
C PHE A 232 16.24 -3.08 -15.96
N LEU A 233 17.04 -2.29 -16.70
CA LEU A 233 16.68 -0.92 -17.09
C LEU A 233 15.42 -0.87 -17.95
N HIS A 234 15.28 -1.76 -18.94
CA HIS A 234 14.08 -1.81 -19.77
C HIS A 234 12.83 -2.18 -18.95
N LEU A 235 12.96 -3.18 -18.05
CA LEU A 235 11.86 -3.59 -17.18
C LEU A 235 11.47 -2.44 -16.22
N THR A 236 12.46 -1.77 -15.63
CA THR A 236 12.23 -0.63 -14.72
C THR A 236 11.55 0.52 -15.46
N ALA A 237 12.02 0.87 -16.67
CA ALA A 237 11.39 1.91 -17.47
C ALA A 237 9.91 1.57 -17.78
N ALA A 238 9.62 0.35 -18.24
CA ALA A 238 8.25 -0.09 -18.50
C ALA A 238 7.38 -0.03 -17.23
N PHE A 239 7.93 -0.43 -16.07
CA PHE A 239 7.23 -0.37 -14.80
C PHE A 239 6.98 1.08 -14.34
N ILE A 240 7.92 2.00 -14.53
CA ILE A 240 7.74 3.43 -14.25
C ILE A 240 6.56 4.00 -15.04
N PHE A 241 6.52 3.74 -16.36
CA PHE A 241 5.40 4.23 -17.18
C PHE A 241 4.04 3.64 -16.76
N ALA A 242 4.00 2.35 -16.40
CA ALA A 242 2.79 1.69 -15.94
C ALA A 242 2.28 2.29 -14.61
N ILE A 243 3.18 2.48 -13.63
CA ILE A 243 2.82 3.08 -12.33
C ILE A 243 2.42 4.54 -12.49
N LEU A 244 3.12 5.31 -13.35
CA LEU A 244 2.77 6.71 -13.61
C LEU A 244 1.37 6.83 -14.21
N ALA A 245 1.05 6.01 -15.23
CA ALA A 245 -0.28 5.98 -15.83
C ALA A 245 -1.37 5.62 -14.80
N GLN A 246 -1.10 4.61 -13.96
CA GLN A 246 -2.02 4.20 -12.89
C GLN A 246 -2.21 5.31 -11.84
N ALA A 247 -1.15 5.97 -11.42
CA ALA A 247 -1.22 7.04 -10.43
C ALA A 247 -2.04 8.24 -10.93
N VAL A 248 -1.82 8.65 -12.19
CA VAL A 248 -2.60 9.70 -12.83
C VAL A 248 -4.08 9.30 -12.95
N PHE A 249 -4.36 8.08 -13.43
CA PHE A 249 -5.72 7.57 -13.54
C PHE A 249 -6.45 7.59 -12.19
N LEU A 250 -5.86 7.00 -11.14
CA LEU A 250 -6.48 6.93 -9.82
C LEU A 250 -6.64 8.32 -9.18
N GLY A 251 -5.66 9.21 -9.34
CA GLY A 251 -5.71 10.56 -8.77
C GLY A 251 -6.76 11.46 -9.42
N VAL A 252 -7.03 11.28 -10.72
CA VAL A 252 -8.02 12.07 -11.46
C VAL A 252 -9.41 11.44 -11.44
N LEU A 253 -9.52 10.13 -11.21
CA LEU A 253 -10.76 9.37 -11.31
C LEU A 253 -11.89 9.97 -10.46
N VAL A 254 -11.64 10.29 -9.20
CA VAL A 254 -12.65 10.84 -8.29
C VAL A 254 -13.17 12.18 -8.79
N TYR A 255 -12.28 13.06 -9.27
CA TYR A 255 -12.66 14.36 -9.85
C TYR A 255 -13.49 14.19 -11.12
N TYR A 256 -13.07 13.30 -12.02
CA TYR A 256 -13.80 13.00 -13.24
C TYR A 256 -15.24 12.53 -12.97
N LEU A 257 -15.38 11.58 -12.04
CA LEU A 257 -16.70 11.05 -11.65
C LEU A 257 -17.57 12.14 -11.00
N THR A 258 -16.99 12.98 -10.14
CA THR A 258 -17.72 14.00 -9.38
C THR A 258 -18.06 15.23 -10.23
N TYR A 259 -17.10 15.77 -10.97
CA TYR A 259 -17.27 17.06 -11.65
C TYR A 259 -17.67 16.95 -13.12
N ASN A 260 -17.15 15.95 -13.85
CA ASN A 260 -17.48 15.75 -15.25
C ASN A 260 -18.76 14.94 -15.45
N LEU A 261 -18.90 13.82 -14.72
CA LEU A 261 -20.09 12.98 -14.78
C LEU A 261 -21.18 13.40 -13.78
N GLN A 262 -20.89 14.35 -12.89
CA GLN A 262 -21.81 14.87 -11.87
C GLN A 262 -22.46 13.78 -11.00
N LEU A 263 -21.71 12.70 -10.74
CA LEU A 263 -22.20 11.61 -9.91
C LEU A 263 -22.20 12.01 -8.43
N ASN A 264 -23.22 11.57 -7.70
CA ASN A 264 -23.25 11.75 -6.26
C ASN A 264 -22.24 10.82 -5.55
N ASN A 265 -21.94 11.11 -4.28
CA ASN A 265 -20.94 10.37 -3.49
C ASN A 265 -21.21 8.85 -3.42
N MET A 266 -22.47 8.44 -3.41
CA MET A 266 -22.83 7.04 -3.41
C MET A 266 -22.53 6.37 -4.74
N GLN A 267 -22.85 7.04 -5.86
CA GLN A 267 -22.54 6.55 -7.21
C GLN A 267 -21.04 6.48 -7.46
N VAL A 268 -20.27 7.51 -7.04
CA VAL A 268 -18.79 7.50 -7.11
C VAL A 268 -18.22 6.30 -6.34
N SER A 269 -18.72 6.06 -5.14
CA SER A 269 -18.31 4.88 -4.34
C SER A 269 -18.66 3.57 -5.03
N MET A 270 -19.87 3.44 -5.60
CA MET A 270 -20.28 2.23 -6.31
C MET A 270 -19.39 1.92 -7.51
N VAL A 271 -19.06 2.93 -8.34
CA VAL A 271 -18.16 2.75 -9.48
C VAL A 271 -16.79 2.24 -9.01
N ASN A 272 -16.21 2.87 -7.98
CA ASN A 272 -14.92 2.45 -7.44
C ASN A 272 -14.98 1.02 -6.84
N ILE A 273 -16.01 0.69 -6.08
CA ILE A 273 -16.18 -0.65 -5.49
C ILE A 273 -16.31 -1.70 -6.59
N ILE A 274 -17.13 -1.46 -7.63
CA ILE A 274 -17.32 -2.39 -8.75
C ILE A 274 -15.99 -2.62 -9.46
N MET A 275 -15.22 -1.57 -9.72
CA MET A 275 -13.90 -1.68 -10.35
C MET A 275 -12.98 -2.64 -9.58
N TRP A 276 -12.93 -2.53 -8.25
CA TRP A 276 -12.08 -3.39 -7.43
C TRP A 276 -12.65 -4.82 -7.26
N ILE A 277 -13.97 -4.98 -7.26
CA ILE A 277 -14.61 -6.30 -7.26
C ILE A 277 -14.26 -7.04 -8.56
N VAL A 278 -14.34 -6.38 -9.71
CA VAL A 278 -13.92 -6.95 -11.00
C VAL A 278 -12.44 -7.36 -10.96
N ALA A 279 -11.58 -6.50 -10.44
CA ALA A 279 -10.16 -6.82 -10.26
C ALA A 279 -9.96 -8.06 -9.38
N LEU A 280 -10.76 -8.23 -8.30
CA LEU A 280 -10.70 -9.38 -7.40
C LEU A 280 -11.00 -10.69 -8.11
N PHE A 281 -11.98 -10.72 -9.03
CA PHE A 281 -12.29 -11.92 -9.81
C PHE A 281 -11.13 -12.37 -10.70
N TRP A 282 -10.31 -11.42 -11.19
CA TRP A 282 -9.19 -11.72 -12.08
C TRP A 282 -7.90 -12.15 -11.37
N VAL A 283 -7.76 -11.95 -10.06
CA VAL A 283 -6.52 -12.27 -9.30
C VAL A 283 -6.10 -13.75 -9.47
N PHE A 284 -7.03 -14.67 -9.23
CA PHE A 284 -6.72 -16.09 -9.29
C PHE A 284 -6.57 -16.63 -10.73
N PRO A 285 -7.44 -16.27 -11.70
CA PRO A 285 -7.25 -16.63 -13.11
C PRO A 285 -5.92 -16.14 -13.69
N ILE A 286 -5.55 -14.87 -13.44
CA ILE A 286 -4.28 -14.29 -13.92
C ILE A 286 -3.09 -15.04 -13.33
N ASN A 287 -3.13 -15.39 -12.04
CA ASN A 287 -2.06 -16.18 -11.43
C ASN A 287 -1.90 -17.56 -12.09
N LYS A 288 -3.01 -18.28 -12.31
CA LYS A 288 -2.98 -19.56 -13.03
C LYS A 288 -2.42 -19.40 -14.45
N TRP A 289 -2.81 -18.34 -15.12
CA TRP A 289 -2.35 -18.03 -16.48
C TRP A 289 -0.85 -17.72 -16.53
N SER A 290 -0.37 -16.91 -15.58
CA SER A 290 1.05 -16.55 -15.48
C SER A 290 1.95 -17.76 -15.19
N ILE A 291 1.46 -18.73 -14.42
CA ILE A 291 2.17 -19.99 -14.16
C ILE A 291 2.20 -20.86 -15.43
N LYS A 292 1.08 -20.95 -16.16
CA LYS A 292 0.96 -21.82 -17.35
C LYS A 292 1.73 -21.31 -18.57
N TYR A 293 1.70 -20.01 -18.85
CA TYR A 293 2.23 -19.45 -20.12
C TYR A 293 3.52 -18.66 -20.00
N SER A 294 3.76 -17.96 -18.97
CA SER A 294 4.90 -17.21 -18.45
C SER A 294 4.45 -15.85 -17.88
N LYS A 295 5.17 -15.38 -16.89
CA LYS A 295 4.88 -14.08 -16.24
C LYS A 295 5.00 -12.90 -17.21
N ALA A 296 6.00 -12.94 -18.10
CA ALA A 296 6.22 -11.89 -19.10
C ALA A 296 5.06 -11.78 -20.09
N LYS A 297 4.58 -12.91 -20.63
CA LYS A 297 3.42 -12.92 -21.56
C LYS A 297 2.15 -12.44 -20.87
N ALA A 298 1.88 -12.90 -19.65
CA ALA A 298 0.71 -12.46 -18.89
C ALA A 298 0.75 -10.94 -18.65
N TRP A 299 1.93 -10.39 -18.33
CA TRP A 299 2.10 -8.95 -18.11
C TRP A 299 1.88 -8.14 -19.39
N CYS A 300 2.48 -8.56 -20.52
CA CYS A 300 2.29 -7.88 -21.82
C CYS A 300 0.82 -7.87 -22.27
N ILE A 301 0.10 -9.01 -22.10
CA ILE A 301 -1.32 -9.09 -22.43
C ILE A 301 -2.15 -8.16 -21.53
N SER A 302 -1.88 -8.15 -20.21
CA SER A 302 -2.58 -7.27 -19.27
C SER A 302 -2.36 -5.80 -19.60
N MET A 303 -1.13 -5.41 -19.94
CA MET A 303 -0.84 -4.05 -20.39
C MET A 303 -1.54 -3.72 -21.71
N GLY A 304 -1.56 -4.64 -22.69
CA GLY A 304 -2.29 -4.46 -23.94
C GLY A 304 -3.78 -4.21 -23.75
N ILE A 305 -4.42 -4.94 -22.83
CA ILE A 305 -5.83 -4.74 -22.48
C ILE A 305 -6.05 -3.38 -21.81
N TRP A 306 -5.07 -2.88 -21.07
CA TRP A 306 -5.16 -1.59 -20.37
C TRP A 306 -5.08 -0.39 -21.31
N PHE A 307 -4.48 -0.57 -22.51
CA PHE A 307 -4.35 0.47 -23.54
C PHE A 307 -5.56 0.57 -24.50
N VAL A 308 -6.51 -0.36 -24.42
CA VAL A 308 -7.75 -0.38 -25.22
C VAL A 308 -8.93 0.06 -24.35
#